data_2594d3dfa0b912569a20a41f1b20eb16
#
_entry.id   2594d3dfa0b912569a20a41f1b20eb16
#
_cell.length_a   1.000
_cell.length_b   1.000
_cell.length_c   1.000
_cell.angle_alpha   90.00
_cell.angle_beta   90.00
_cell.angle_gamma   90.00
#
_symmetry.space_group_name_H-M   'P 1'
#
loop_
_entity.id
_entity.type
_entity.pdbx_description
1 polymer ?
#
loop_
_entity_poly.entity_id
_entity_poly.type
_entity_poly.pdbx_seq_one_letter_code
_entity_poly.pdbx_strand_id
1 'polypeptide(L)'
;ISLAYMLYFGAIVLLPQLLQEVYGYTATWAGLASAPVGLIPVLLSPIIGRFAHKLDMRRLVTFSFIMYAVCFYWRAYTFEPGMDFGASAWPQFIQGFAVACFFMPLTTITLSGLPPERMAAASSLSNFTRTLAGSIGTSITTTLWTNRESMHHAQLTEAVNPFNPNAQQMYSQLEGMGMTEQQASGWLAQQITNQGLIISANEIFWISA
;
A
#
# COMPACT_ATOMS: atom_id res chain seq x y z
N ILE A 1 6.97 16.16 7.67
CA ILE A 1 5.55 15.86 7.92
C ILE A 1 4.85 15.58 6.60
N SER A 2 4.88 16.49 5.61
CA SER A 2 4.20 16.33 4.32
C SER A 2 4.60 15.05 3.59
N LEU A 3 5.90 14.72 3.53
CA LEU A 3 6.39 13.50 2.89
C LEU A 3 5.81 12.24 3.54
N ALA A 4 5.74 12.21 4.87
CA ALA A 4 5.17 11.08 5.60
C ALA A 4 3.67 10.88 5.31
N TYR A 5 2.92 11.98 5.16
CA TYR A 5 1.52 11.89 4.74
C TYR A 5 1.37 11.47 3.27
N MET A 6 2.26 11.91 2.38
CA MET A 6 2.27 11.45 0.98
C MET A 6 2.43 9.94 0.89
N LEU A 7 3.43 9.37 1.57
CA LEU A 7 3.69 7.93 1.60
C LEU A 7 2.52 7.15 2.23
N TYR A 8 2.00 7.65 3.35
CA TYR A 8 0.86 7.01 4.02
C TYR A 8 -0.39 6.94 3.13
N PHE A 9 -0.81 8.07 2.55
CA PHE A 9 -2.02 8.12 1.73
C PHE A 9 -1.86 7.37 0.40
N GLY A 10 -0.66 7.40 -0.20
CA GLY A 10 -0.36 6.58 -1.36
C GLY A 10 -0.51 5.09 -1.09
N ALA A 11 0.08 4.61 0.00
CA ALA A 11 0.01 3.19 0.37
C ALA A 11 -1.40 2.72 0.77
N ILE A 12 -2.21 3.58 1.42
CA ILE A 12 -3.57 3.21 1.84
C ILE A 12 -4.54 3.08 0.67
N VAL A 13 -4.28 3.78 -0.43
CA VAL A 13 -5.08 3.69 -1.65
C VAL A 13 -4.62 2.52 -2.53
N LEU A 14 -3.32 2.30 -2.63
CA LEU A 14 -2.73 1.28 -3.50
C LEU A 14 -3.20 -0.13 -3.14
N LEU A 15 -3.24 -0.47 -1.86
CA LEU A 15 -3.56 -1.84 -1.43
C LEU A 15 -4.99 -2.29 -1.79
N PRO A 16 -6.07 -1.54 -1.49
CA PRO A 16 -7.41 -1.95 -1.88
C PRO A 16 -7.59 -2.05 -3.39
N GLN A 17 -6.92 -1.18 -4.17
CA GLN A 17 -6.94 -1.26 -5.62
C GLN A 17 -6.27 -2.54 -6.11
N LEU A 18 -5.08 -2.86 -5.61
CA LEU A 18 -4.37 -4.09 -5.95
C LEU A 18 -5.22 -5.34 -5.64
N LEU A 19 -5.88 -5.38 -4.46
CA LEU A 19 -6.73 -6.50 -4.07
C LEU A 19 -7.94 -6.67 -5.00
N GLN A 20 -8.51 -5.57 -5.50
CA GLN A 20 -9.65 -5.62 -6.40
C GLN A 20 -9.24 -5.97 -7.83
N GLU A 21 -8.19 -5.35 -8.35
CA GLU A 21 -7.78 -5.50 -9.75
C GLU A 21 -7.09 -6.83 -10.04
N VAL A 22 -6.23 -7.28 -9.11
CA VAL A 22 -5.39 -8.48 -9.32
C VAL A 22 -5.99 -9.73 -8.69
N TYR A 23 -6.47 -9.62 -7.44
CA TYR A 23 -6.96 -10.78 -6.69
C TYR A 23 -8.48 -10.97 -6.80
N GLY A 24 -9.17 -10.11 -7.55
CA GLY A 24 -10.61 -10.21 -7.79
C GLY A 24 -11.47 -10.03 -6.54
N TYR A 25 -10.94 -9.39 -5.50
CA TYR A 25 -11.70 -9.12 -4.28
C TYR A 25 -12.82 -8.13 -4.57
N THR A 26 -13.99 -8.38 -4.01
CA THR A 26 -15.03 -7.34 -3.99
C THR A 26 -14.59 -6.18 -3.11
N ALA A 27 -15.17 -4.99 -3.32
CA ALA A 27 -14.87 -3.81 -2.50
C ALA A 27 -15.04 -4.09 -0.99
N THR A 28 -16.01 -4.94 -0.62
CA THR A 28 -16.25 -5.35 0.76
C THR A 28 -15.08 -6.18 1.33
N TRP A 29 -14.58 -7.17 0.59
CA TRP A 29 -13.47 -8.00 1.02
C TRP A 29 -12.15 -7.24 1.04
N ALA A 30 -11.91 -6.36 0.07
CA ALA A 30 -10.74 -5.47 0.07
C ALA A 30 -10.80 -4.48 1.26
N GLY A 31 -11.98 -3.97 1.59
CA GLY A 31 -12.21 -3.15 2.78
C GLY A 31 -11.96 -3.91 4.09
N LEU A 32 -12.44 -5.16 4.20
CA LEU A 32 -12.19 -6.01 5.37
C LEU A 32 -10.70 -6.34 5.55
N ALA A 33 -9.98 -6.63 4.47
CA ALA A 33 -8.53 -6.86 4.52
C ALA A 33 -7.78 -5.61 4.99
N SER A 34 -8.27 -4.42 4.64
CA SER A 34 -7.67 -3.14 5.03
C SER A 34 -8.15 -2.61 6.40
N ALA A 35 -9.25 -3.13 6.93
CA ALA A 35 -9.88 -2.64 8.17
C ALA A 35 -8.95 -2.60 9.41
N PRO A 36 -8.01 -3.53 9.62
CA PRO A 36 -7.13 -3.51 10.79
C PRO A 36 -6.31 -2.23 10.91
N VAL A 37 -5.96 -1.57 9.80
CA VAL A 37 -5.26 -0.27 9.82
C VAL A 37 -6.05 0.81 10.54
N GLY A 38 -7.37 0.81 10.41
CA GLY A 38 -8.25 1.77 11.09
C GLY A 38 -8.66 1.33 12.49
N LEU A 39 -8.84 0.03 12.71
CA LEU A 39 -9.32 -0.52 13.99
C LEU A 39 -8.29 -0.36 15.12
N ILE A 40 -7.04 -0.67 14.86
CA ILE A 40 -5.96 -0.59 15.87
C ILE A 40 -5.79 0.82 16.42
N PRO A 41 -5.72 1.90 15.59
CA PRO A 41 -5.67 3.26 16.10
C PRO A 41 -6.86 3.64 16.99
N VAL A 42 -8.07 3.21 16.64
CA VAL A 42 -9.26 3.48 17.45
C VAL A 42 -9.13 2.88 18.85
N LEU A 43 -8.60 1.66 18.97
CA LEU A 43 -8.39 0.98 20.24
C LEU A 43 -7.22 1.57 21.03
N LEU A 44 -6.13 1.96 20.37
CA LEU A 44 -4.90 2.43 21.02
C LEU A 44 -4.89 3.93 21.31
N SER A 45 -5.62 4.76 20.56
CA SER A 45 -5.61 6.22 20.76
C SER A 45 -5.99 6.66 22.18
N PRO A 46 -7.01 6.07 22.84
CA PRO A 46 -7.33 6.43 24.22
C PRO A 46 -6.19 6.10 25.19
N ILE A 47 -5.48 4.99 24.95
CA ILE A 47 -4.36 4.52 25.78
C ILE A 47 -3.19 5.48 25.61
N ILE A 48 -2.81 5.76 24.37
CA ILE A 48 -1.71 6.71 24.07
C ILE A 48 -2.04 8.09 24.63
N GLY A 49 -3.30 8.56 24.46
CA GLY A 49 -3.76 9.83 24.99
C GLY A 49 -3.64 9.93 26.52
N ARG A 50 -4.02 8.87 27.25
CA ARG A 50 -3.94 8.82 28.71
C ARG A 50 -2.48 8.88 29.21
N PHE A 51 -1.55 8.27 28.48
CA PHE A 51 -0.13 8.24 28.85
C PHE A 51 0.71 9.30 28.14
N ALA A 52 0.09 10.18 27.32
CA ALA A 52 0.76 11.17 26.50
C ALA A 52 1.73 12.07 27.31
N HIS A 53 1.38 12.39 28.57
CA HIS A 53 2.19 13.23 29.46
C HIS A 53 3.44 12.52 30.01
N LYS A 54 3.49 11.18 29.93
CA LYS A 54 4.63 10.35 30.38
C LYS A 54 5.48 9.84 29.23
N LEU A 55 4.94 9.87 28.01
CA LEU A 55 5.60 9.34 26.84
C LEU A 55 6.35 10.44 26.09
N ASP A 56 7.56 10.12 25.68
CA ASP A 56 8.33 10.98 24.76
C ASP A 56 7.74 10.85 23.36
N MET A 57 7.03 11.88 22.92
CA MET A 57 6.35 11.92 21.60
C MET A 57 7.33 11.69 20.44
N ARG A 58 8.58 12.13 20.59
CA ARG A 58 9.60 11.93 19.54
C ARG A 58 9.96 10.47 19.39
N ARG A 59 10.08 9.72 20.49
CA ARG A 59 10.35 8.28 20.46
C ARG A 59 9.18 7.50 19.84
N LEU A 60 7.95 7.91 20.14
CA LEU A 60 6.76 7.30 19.54
C LEU A 60 6.72 7.50 18.01
N VAL A 61 7.03 8.71 17.54
CA VAL A 61 7.09 8.99 16.09
C VAL A 61 8.21 8.19 15.43
N THR A 62 9.40 8.11 16.04
CA THR A 62 10.50 7.29 15.52
C THR A 62 10.10 5.81 15.44
N PHE A 63 9.48 5.28 16.49
CA PHE A 63 8.96 3.92 16.52
C PHE A 63 7.93 3.68 15.39
N SER A 64 7.02 4.64 15.18
CA SER A 64 6.05 4.59 14.10
C SER A 64 6.70 4.48 12.73
N PHE A 65 7.72 5.29 12.43
CA PHE A 65 8.44 5.22 11.15
C PHE A 65 9.14 3.87 10.95
N ILE A 66 9.77 3.33 11.99
CA ILE A 66 10.38 1.99 11.94
C ILE A 66 9.32 0.92 11.63
N MET A 67 8.16 1.00 12.29
CA MET A 67 7.06 0.05 12.04
C MET A 67 6.49 0.18 10.63
N TYR A 68 6.41 1.40 10.06
CA TYR A 68 6.04 1.60 8.66
C TYR A 68 7.06 0.98 7.71
N ALA A 69 8.35 1.21 7.94
CA ALA A 69 9.41 0.63 7.12
C ALA A 69 9.34 -0.91 7.15
N VAL A 70 9.19 -1.51 8.33
CA VAL A 70 9.03 -2.96 8.48
C VAL A 70 7.79 -3.46 7.73
N CYS A 71 6.66 -2.76 7.84
CA CYS A 71 5.43 -3.14 7.17
C CYS A 71 5.55 -3.07 5.64
N PHE A 72 6.12 -1.99 5.10
CA PHE A 72 6.30 -1.82 3.66
C PHE A 72 7.32 -2.80 3.10
N TYR A 73 8.43 -3.01 3.82
CA TYR A 73 9.41 -4.04 3.47
C TYR A 73 8.77 -5.44 3.44
N TRP A 74 7.97 -5.79 4.44
CA TRP A 74 7.25 -7.06 4.47
C TRP A 74 6.35 -7.22 3.24
N ARG A 75 5.52 -6.21 2.92
CA ARG A 75 4.66 -6.25 1.73
C ARG A 75 5.44 -6.44 0.43
N ALA A 76 6.55 -5.73 0.28
CA ALA A 76 7.38 -5.80 -0.92
C ALA A 76 7.90 -7.20 -1.23
N TYR A 77 7.98 -8.09 -0.23
CA TYR A 77 8.47 -9.46 -0.40
C TYR A 77 7.39 -10.55 -0.25
N THR A 78 6.21 -10.19 0.21
CA THR A 78 5.16 -11.20 0.52
C THR A 78 4.03 -11.20 -0.48
N PHE A 79 3.88 -10.14 -1.26
CA PHE A 79 2.78 -10.04 -2.22
C PHE A 79 3.14 -10.81 -3.49
N GLU A 80 2.48 -11.96 -3.65
CA GLU A 80 2.66 -12.90 -4.74
C GLU A 80 1.30 -13.25 -5.38
N PRO A 81 1.29 -13.78 -6.61
CA PRO A 81 0.07 -14.28 -7.23
C PRO A 81 -0.59 -15.37 -6.39
N GLY A 82 -1.89 -15.27 -6.17
CA GLY A 82 -2.63 -16.24 -5.35
C GLY A 82 -2.47 -16.09 -3.84
N MET A 83 -1.98 -14.92 -3.38
CA MET A 83 -1.85 -14.59 -1.96
C MET A 83 -3.16 -14.80 -1.20
N ASP A 84 -3.07 -15.48 -0.04
CA ASP A 84 -4.21 -15.68 0.86
C ASP A 84 -4.64 -14.39 1.57
N PHE A 85 -5.90 -14.35 1.98
CA PHE A 85 -6.48 -13.22 2.74
C PHE A 85 -5.64 -12.88 3.99
N GLY A 86 -5.16 -13.89 4.71
CA GLY A 86 -4.32 -13.70 5.87
C GLY A 86 -3.02 -12.96 5.56
N ALA A 87 -2.36 -13.29 4.45
CA ALA A 87 -1.12 -12.65 4.02
C ALA A 87 -1.31 -11.17 3.69
N SER A 88 -2.49 -10.77 3.21
CA SER A 88 -2.84 -9.36 2.98
C SER A 88 -3.22 -8.62 4.27
N ALA A 89 -3.91 -9.30 5.21
CA ALA A 89 -4.45 -8.70 6.42
C ALA A 89 -3.40 -8.50 7.54
N TRP A 90 -2.46 -9.44 7.72
CA TRP A 90 -1.45 -9.34 8.78
C TRP A 90 -0.56 -8.09 8.74
N PRO A 91 -0.02 -7.67 7.57
CA PRO A 91 0.71 -6.40 7.50
C PRO A 91 -0.13 -5.19 7.90
N GLN A 92 -1.46 -5.26 7.72
CA GLN A 92 -2.38 -4.18 8.10
C GLN A 92 -2.48 -4.01 9.63
N PHE A 93 -2.39 -5.10 10.40
CA PHE A 93 -2.32 -5.00 11.85
C PHE A 93 -1.07 -4.26 12.30
N ILE A 94 0.09 -4.61 11.74
CA ILE A 94 1.35 -3.92 12.04
C ILE A 94 1.28 -2.44 11.64
N GLN A 95 0.74 -2.16 10.46
CA GLN A 95 0.53 -0.78 10.02
C GLN A 95 -0.43 -0.03 10.94
N GLY A 96 -1.46 -0.69 11.48
CA GLY A 96 -2.38 -0.10 12.44
C GLY A 96 -1.69 0.39 13.72
N PHE A 97 -0.72 -0.37 14.26
CA PHE A 97 0.13 0.09 15.37
C PHE A 97 0.96 1.30 14.98
N ALA A 98 1.57 1.28 13.79
CA ALA A 98 2.33 2.42 13.28
C ALA A 98 1.45 3.67 13.16
N VAL A 99 0.23 3.55 12.61
CA VAL A 99 -0.75 4.65 12.48
C VAL A 99 -1.12 5.23 13.82
N ALA A 100 -1.39 4.38 14.83
CA ALA A 100 -1.74 4.82 16.19
C ALA A 100 -0.64 5.70 16.82
N CYS A 101 0.63 5.30 16.61
CA CYS A 101 1.79 6.02 17.11
C CYS A 101 2.23 7.20 16.20
N PHE A 102 1.59 7.37 15.04
CA PHE A 102 1.95 8.39 14.06
C PHE A 102 1.13 9.67 14.22
N PHE A 103 -0.19 9.58 14.06
CA PHE A 103 -1.05 10.76 13.90
C PHE A 103 -1.07 11.66 15.13
N MET A 104 -1.33 11.11 16.31
CA MET A 104 -1.46 11.88 17.53
C MET A 104 -0.14 12.51 17.98
N PRO A 105 0.97 11.77 18.11
CA PRO A 105 2.25 12.36 18.50
C PRO A 105 2.76 13.38 17.48
N LEU A 106 2.60 13.13 16.19
CA LEU A 106 3.05 14.05 15.16
C LEU A 106 2.29 15.39 15.21
N THR A 107 0.97 15.33 15.39
CA THR A 107 0.15 16.54 15.57
C THR A 107 0.55 17.29 16.83
N THR A 108 0.77 16.59 17.95
CA THR A 108 1.20 17.19 19.20
C THR A 108 2.55 17.91 19.06
N ILE A 109 3.53 17.28 18.41
CA ILE A 109 4.84 17.90 18.16
C ILE A 109 4.70 19.13 17.26
N THR A 110 3.88 19.05 16.22
CA THR A 110 3.67 20.13 15.25
C THR A 110 3.07 21.38 15.90
N LEU A 111 2.16 21.20 16.85
CA LEU A 111 1.47 22.27 17.54
C LEU A 111 2.16 22.70 18.84
N SER A 112 3.19 21.98 19.28
CA SER A 112 3.90 22.28 20.51
C SER A 112 4.62 23.64 20.44
N GLY A 113 4.58 24.40 21.54
CA GLY A 113 5.25 25.70 21.66
C GLY A 113 4.48 26.86 21.02
N LEU A 114 3.28 26.64 20.48
CA LEU A 114 2.44 27.72 19.97
C LEU A 114 1.54 28.31 21.07
N PRO A 115 1.36 29.64 21.08
CA PRO A 115 0.44 30.30 22.00
C PRO A 115 -1.02 29.90 21.68
N PRO A 116 -1.94 29.85 22.67
CA PRO A 116 -3.32 29.40 22.52
C PRO A 116 -4.08 30.12 21.40
N GLU A 117 -3.81 31.42 21.21
CA GLU A 117 -4.47 32.28 20.21
C GLU A 117 -4.17 31.85 18.77
N ARG A 118 -3.03 31.18 18.55
CA ARG A 118 -2.58 30.70 17.22
C ARG A 118 -2.87 29.22 16.97
N MET A 119 -3.31 28.47 17.98
CA MET A 119 -3.54 27.03 17.87
C MET A 119 -4.59 26.67 16.80
N ALA A 120 -5.68 27.43 16.71
CA ALA A 120 -6.73 27.19 15.72
C ALA A 120 -6.21 27.39 14.27
N ALA A 121 -5.49 28.47 14.02
CA ALA A 121 -4.91 28.74 12.71
C ALA A 121 -3.84 27.71 12.32
N ALA A 122 -2.98 27.32 13.27
CA ALA A 122 -1.95 26.30 13.05
C ALA A 122 -2.55 24.91 12.79
N SER A 123 -3.62 24.53 13.51
CA SER A 123 -4.36 23.31 13.26
C SER A 123 -4.98 23.26 11.86
N SER A 124 -5.60 24.37 11.44
CA SER A 124 -6.18 24.49 10.09
C SER A 124 -5.11 24.37 9.00
N LEU A 125 -3.98 25.05 9.16
CA LEU A 125 -2.87 24.98 8.23
C LEU A 125 -2.26 23.55 8.18
N SER A 126 -2.12 22.91 9.34
CA SER A 126 -1.63 21.52 9.42
C SER A 126 -2.57 20.54 8.72
N ASN A 127 -3.88 20.69 8.90
CA ASN A 127 -4.89 19.86 8.21
C ASN A 127 -4.90 20.12 6.69
N PHE A 128 -4.79 21.38 6.27
CA PHE A 128 -4.66 21.72 4.85
C PHE A 128 -3.42 21.07 4.23
N THR A 129 -2.26 21.25 4.86
CA THR A 129 -0.99 20.67 4.39
C THR A 129 -1.06 19.14 4.32
N ARG A 130 -1.68 18.49 5.31
CA ARG A 130 -1.89 17.05 5.35
C ARG A 130 -2.75 16.57 4.17
N THR A 131 -3.88 17.24 3.93
CA THR A 131 -4.80 16.87 2.84
C THR A 131 -4.15 17.08 1.48
N LEU A 132 -3.47 18.22 1.31
CA LEU A 132 -2.75 18.52 0.07
C LEU A 132 -1.64 17.49 -0.19
N ALA A 133 -0.81 17.21 0.82
CA ALA A 133 0.24 16.19 0.72
C ALA A 133 -0.35 14.80 0.41
N GLY A 134 -1.47 14.44 1.04
CA GLY A 134 -2.18 13.20 0.77
C GLY A 134 -2.65 13.08 -0.68
N SER A 135 -3.27 14.12 -1.22
CA SER A 135 -3.74 14.14 -2.61
C SER A 135 -2.57 14.02 -3.61
N ILE A 136 -1.49 14.76 -3.38
CA ILE A 136 -0.29 14.68 -4.21
C ILE A 136 0.33 13.28 -4.10
N GLY A 137 0.45 12.73 -2.89
CA GLY A 137 1.01 11.40 -2.65
C GLY A 137 0.21 10.31 -3.35
N THR A 138 -1.11 10.35 -3.25
CA THR A 138 -1.99 9.40 -3.95
C THR A 138 -1.82 9.50 -5.46
N SER A 139 -1.81 10.71 -6.02
CA SER A 139 -1.63 10.92 -7.46
C SER A 139 -0.28 10.40 -7.96
N ILE A 140 0.80 10.68 -7.23
CA ILE A 140 2.15 10.18 -7.58
C ILE A 140 2.17 8.65 -7.51
N THR A 141 1.63 8.06 -6.44
CA THR A 141 1.64 6.61 -6.25
C THR A 141 0.86 5.88 -7.35
N THR A 142 -0.35 6.35 -7.68
CA THR A 142 -1.15 5.74 -8.75
C THR A 142 -0.51 5.91 -10.12
N THR A 143 0.06 7.08 -10.42
CA THR A 143 0.78 7.31 -11.68
C THR A 143 2.04 6.44 -11.78
N LEU A 144 2.81 6.32 -10.70
CA LEU A 144 3.98 5.42 -10.67
C LEU A 144 3.55 3.97 -10.87
N TRP A 145 2.47 3.55 -10.24
CA TRP A 145 1.95 2.18 -10.35
C TRP A 145 1.59 1.83 -11.79
N THR A 146 0.80 2.66 -12.46
CA THR A 146 0.41 2.44 -13.86
C THR A 146 1.59 2.53 -14.84
N ASN A 147 2.50 3.48 -14.64
CA ASN A 147 3.69 3.60 -15.49
C ASN A 147 4.64 2.40 -15.34
N ARG A 148 4.82 1.92 -14.10
CA ARG A 148 5.64 0.73 -13.83
C ARG A 148 4.98 -0.54 -14.34
N GLU A 149 3.65 -0.66 -14.20
CA GLU A 149 2.89 -1.75 -14.78
C GLU A 149 3.10 -1.83 -16.30
N SER A 150 2.93 -0.72 -17.01
CA SER A 150 3.14 -0.68 -18.48
C SER A 150 4.56 -1.09 -18.88
N MET A 151 5.57 -0.70 -18.10
CA MET A 151 6.95 -1.09 -18.34
C MET A 151 7.15 -2.60 -18.11
N HIS A 152 6.67 -3.14 -16.99
CA HIS A 152 6.79 -4.57 -16.70
C HIS A 152 5.93 -5.42 -17.64
N HIS A 153 4.76 -4.93 -18.01
CA HIS A 153 3.92 -5.59 -19.01
C HIS A 153 4.66 -5.74 -20.34
N ALA A 154 5.33 -4.68 -20.84
CA ALA A 154 6.12 -4.75 -22.06
C ALA A 154 7.25 -5.77 -21.94
N GLN A 155 8.02 -5.75 -20.85
CA GLN A 155 9.11 -6.69 -20.59
C GLN A 155 8.63 -8.15 -20.51
N LEU A 156 7.52 -8.40 -19.83
CA LEU A 156 6.94 -9.74 -19.69
C LEU A 156 6.38 -10.24 -21.03
N THR A 157 5.78 -9.36 -21.82
CA THR A 157 5.26 -9.69 -23.16
C THR A 157 6.38 -10.10 -24.12
N GLU A 158 7.53 -9.47 -24.06
CA GLU A 158 8.71 -9.86 -24.85
C GLU A 158 9.17 -11.30 -24.55
N ALA A 159 8.99 -11.76 -23.30
CA ALA A 159 9.33 -13.13 -22.90
C ALA A 159 8.32 -14.17 -23.46
N VAL A 160 7.09 -13.77 -23.76
CA VAL A 160 6.04 -14.66 -24.31
C VAL A 160 6.08 -14.58 -25.83
N ASN A 161 7.13 -15.11 -26.42
CA ASN A 161 7.27 -15.20 -27.90
C ASN A 161 7.27 -16.67 -28.35
N PRO A 162 6.94 -16.93 -29.64
CA PRO A 162 6.85 -18.29 -30.19
C PRO A 162 8.14 -19.11 -30.12
N PHE A 163 9.29 -18.46 -29.90
CA PHE A 163 10.60 -19.12 -29.80
C PHE A 163 11.00 -19.44 -28.35
N ASN A 164 10.24 -18.98 -27.35
CA ASN A 164 10.49 -19.27 -25.96
C ASN A 164 9.91 -20.65 -25.60
N PRO A 165 10.73 -21.65 -25.22
CA PRO A 165 10.26 -22.99 -24.85
C PRO A 165 9.24 -23.00 -23.72
N ASN A 166 9.41 -22.10 -22.74
CA ASN A 166 8.48 -22.01 -21.60
C ASN A 166 7.11 -21.49 -22.03
N ALA A 167 7.09 -20.52 -22.96
CA ALA A 167 5.84 -20.02 -23.51
C ALA A 167 5.13 -21.10 -24.32
N GLN A 168 5.84 -21.84 -25.18
CA GLN A 168 5.29 -22.97 -25.94
C GLN A 168 4.73 -24.06 -25.02
N GLN A 169 5.45 -24.41 -23.96
CA GLN A 169 4.97 -25.38 -22.98
C GLN A 169 3.69 -24.92 -22.28
N MET A 170 3.60 -23.63 -21.96
CA MET A 170 2.42 -23.05 -21.33
C MET A 170 1.22 -23.03 -22.27
N TYR A 171 1.42 -22.67 -23.55
CA TYR A 171 0.36 -22.75 -24.56
C TYR A 171 -0.13 -24.20 -24.72
N SER A 172 0.75 -25.20 -24.83
CA SER A 172 0.37 -26.60 -24.97
C SER A 172 -0.36 -27.15 -23.75
N GLN A 173 -0.03 -26.69 -22.54
CA GLN A 173 -0.78 -27.03 -21.32
C GLN A 173 -2.19 -26.46 -21.33
N LEU A 174 -2.36 -25.20 -21.72
CA LEU A 174 -3.67 -24.54 -21.80
C LEU A 174 -4.56 -25.17 -22.89
N GLU A 175 -3.99 -25.51 -24.03
CA GLU A 175 -4.69 -26.27 -25.09
C GLU A 175 -5.06 -27.68 -24.60
N GLY A 176 -4.19 -28.36 -23.85
CA GLY A 176 -4.47 -29.64 -23.22
C GLY A 176 -5.60 -29.60 -22.18
N MET A 177 -5.89 -28.42 -21.62
CA MET A 177 -7.07 -28.15 -20.77
C MET A 177 -8.34 -27.84 -21.56
N GLY A 178 -8.28 -27.86 -22.90
CA GLY A 178 -9.41 -27.60 -23.77
C GLY A 178 -9.62 -26.14 -24.15
N MET A 179 -8.67 -25.26 -23.89
CA MET A 179 -8.73 -23.87 -24.34
C MET A 179 -8.39 -23.75 -25.82
N THR A 180 -9.07 -22.85 -26.51
CA THR A 180 -8.67 -22.47 -27.88
C THR A 180 -7.44 -21.57 -27.80
N GLU A 181 -6.67 -21.49 -28.88
CA GLU A 181 -5.49 -20.61 -28.99
C GLU A 181 -5.81 -19.16 -28.60
N GLN A 182 -6.98 -18.66 -28.99
CA GLN A 182 -7.45 -17.32 -28.66
C GLN A 182 -7.78 -17.17 -27.17
N GLN A 183 -8.32 -18.19 -26.54
CA GLN A 183 -8.57 -18.20 -25.09
C GLN A 183 -7.26 -18.29 -24.30
N ALA A 184 -6.32 -19.13 -24.74
CA ALA A 184 -5.01 -19.27 -24.12
C ALA A 184 -4.21 -17.96 -24.20
N SER A 185 -4.20 -17.28 -25.34
CA SER A 185 -3.54 -15.98 -25.50
C SER A 185 -4.18 -14.88 -24.65
N GLY A 186 -5.51 -14.83 -24.56
CA GLY A 186 -6.23 -13.90 -23.69
C GLY A 186 -5.93 -14.14 -22.21
N TRP A 187 -5.88 -15.41 -21.79
CA TRP A 187 -5.53 -15.78 -20.41
C TRP A 187 -4.09 -15.38 -20.07
N LEU A 188 -3.13 -15.66 -20.96
CA LEU A 188 -1.74 -15.27 -20.78
C LEU A 188 -1.57 -13.75 -20.69
N ALA A 189 -2.24 -12.99 -21.56
CA ALA A 189 -2.22 -11.53 -21.50
C ALA A 189 -2.72 -11.01 -20.16
N GLN A 190 -3.79 -11.60 -19.61
CA GLN A 190 -4.31 -11.25 -18.29
C GLN A 190 -3.30 -11.58 -17.19
N GLN A 191 -2.62 -12.73 -17.26
CA GLN A 191 -1.59 -13.11 -16.29
C GLN A 191 -0.38 -12.15 -16.33
N ILE A 192 0.05 -11.73 -17.51
CA ILE A 192 1.12 -10.73 -17.69
C ILE A 192 0.72 -9.42 -17.02
N THR A 193 -0.49 -8.94 -17.26
CA THR A 193 -1.00 -7.71 -16.63
C THR A 193 -1.01 -7.83 -15.11
N ASN A 194 -1.56 -8.93 -14.57
CA ASN A 194 -1.60 -9.17 -13.14
C ASN A 194 -0.20 -9.21 -12.51
N GLN A 195 0.75 -9.86 -13.15
CA GLN A 195 2.16 -9.89 -12.72
C GLN A 195 2.78 -8.50 -12.75
N GLY A 196 2.56 -7.74 -13.82
CA GLY A 196 3.03 -6.35 -13.94
C GLY A 196 2.51 -5.48 -12.81
N LEU A 197 1.23 -5.59 -12.46
CA LEU A 197 0.59 -4.86 -11.35
C LEU A 197 1.19 -5.23 -10.00
N ILE A 198 1.44 -6.54 -9.73
CA ILE A 198 2.04 -7.00 -8.47
C ILE A 198 3.47 -6.51 -8.33
N ILE A 199 4.30 -6.69 -9.36
CA ILE A 199 5.71 -6.26 -9.34
C ILE A 199 5.80 -4.76 -9.10
N SER A 200 4.98 -3.98 -9.80
CA SER A 200 4.94 -2.52 -9.66
C SER A 200 4.50 -2.07 -8.25
N ALA A 201 3.54 -2.76 -7.66
CA ALA A 201 3.11 -2.49 -6.29
C ALA A 201 4.23 -2.82 -5.28
N ASN A 202 4.91 -3.96 -5.45
CA ASN A 202 6.04 -4.37 -4.61
C ASN A 202 7.20 -3.36 -4.68
N GLU A 203 7.53 -2.85 -5.87
CA GLU A 203 8.54 -1.79 -6.03
C GLU A 203 8.16 -0.51 -5.29
N ILE A 204 6.88 -0.10 -5.36
CA ILE A 204 6.40 1.09 -4.64
C ILE A 204 6.49 0.87 -3.13
N PHE A 205 6.10 -0.30 -2.61
CA PHE A 205 6.25 -0.61 -1.19
C PHE A 205 7.73 -0.64 -0.77
N TRP A 206 8.61 -1.16 -1.61
CA TRP A 206 10.04 -1.17 -1.33
C TRP A 206 10.65 0.24 -1.29
N ILE A 207 10.29 1.11 -2.24
CA ILE A 207 10.74 2.52 -2.26
C ILE A 207 10.18 3.29 -1.04
N SER A 208 9.01 2.89 -0.54
CA SER A 208 8.34 3.54 0.59
C SER A 208 8.85 3.07 1.95
N ALA A 209 9.60 1.97 2.01
CA ALA A 209 10.20 1.40 3.23
C ALA A 209 11.47 2.14 3.64
#